data_2dc0266ed63c2eed2ed4cf16c83db726
#
_entry.id   2dc0266ed63c2eed2ed4cf16c83db726
#
_cell.length_a   1.000
_cell.length_b   1.000
_cell.length_c   1.000
_cell.angle_alpha   90.00
_cell.angle_beta   90.00
_cell.angle_gamma   90.00
#
_symmetry.space_group_name_H-M   'P 1'
#
loop_
_entity.id
_entity.type
_entity.pdbx_description
1 polymer ?
#
loop_
_entity_poly.entity_id
_entity_poly.type
_entity_poly.pdbx_seq_one_letter_code
_entity_poly.pdbx_strand_id
1 'polypeptide(L)'
;MFLRTLREDPADADVVSDKLLQRACYLRKAAPGIWTWLPLGLNVLNKIENIIREEMASIDAQEVHFSGLLPREPYEATHRWEEYGDNIFRLKDRHEADYLLAPTHEEMFTLLVKDLYSSYKDLPVTLYQIQTKYRDEFRPRAGLIRGREFIMKDAYSFTLDKEGLVKAYMDERGAYERIFNRLDLKYVPVHAMAGPMGGFESEEFLAPMEIGEDTFAQSPSGKAWNVEALTTPEPEAIDFTATPAAEKRPTPDAATIDKMVEFANANHPRSDGRDWQASDILKNVVIAVMHPQDEDHDEPWRELVVVGVPGDRTVDMKRLEAQFTPAEIEEATDEDLKKHPDRKSTR
;
A
#
# COMPACT_ATOMS: atom_id res chain seq x y z
N MET A 1 39.00 -11.09 -5.50
CA MET A 1 37.59 -10.77 -5.16
C MET A 1 36.76 -12.02 -5.34
N PHE A 2 35.85 -12.31 -4.41
CA PHE A 2 34.88 -13.39 -4.53
C PHE A 2 33.81 -13.01 -5.57
N LEU A 3 34.03 -13.42 -6.82
CA LEU A 3 33.27 -12.99 -7.98
C LEU A 3 33.16 -14.13 -8.99
N ARG A 4 31.95 -14.54 -9.30
CA ARG A 4 31.62 -15.48 -10.38
C ARG A 4 30.32 -15.13 -11.05
N THR A 5 30.40 -14.57 -12.25
CA THR A 5 29.24 -14.20 -13.06
C THR A 5 28.54 -15.43 -13.63
N LEU A 6 27.25 -15.28 -13.96
CA LEU A 6 26.48 -16.29 -14.67
C LEU A 6 26.39 -15.93 -16.16
N ARG A 7 26.40 -16.95 -17.01
CA ARG A 7 26.24 -16.77 -18.46
C ARG A 7 24.77 -16.59 -18.85
N GLU A 8 23.90 -17.33 -18.19
CA GLU A 8 22.47 -17.37 -18.46
C GLU A 8 21.68 -16.68 -17.37
N ASP A 9 20.46 -16.27 -17.70
CA ASP A 9 19.54 -15.70 -16.74
C ASP A 9 19.06 -16.80 -15.77
N PRO A 10 18.93 -16.48 -14.47
CA PRO A 10 18.26 -17.39 -13.55
C PRO A 10 16.83 -17.67 -14.01
N ALA A 11 16.42 -18.95 -13.93
CA ALA A 11 15.13 -19.39 -14.47
C ALA A 11 13.91 -18.78 -13.76
N ASP A 12 14.12 -18.31 -12.53
CA ASP A 12 13.10 -17.74 -11.65
C ASP A 12 13.18 -16.20 -11.51
N ALA A 13 14.00 -15.56 -12.35
CA ALA A 13 14.12 -14.11 -12.37
C ALA A 13 13.19 -13.51 -13.45
N ASP A 14 12.19 -12.75 -13.03
CA ASP A 14 11.17 -12.19 -13.94
C ASP A 14 11.62 -10.87 -14.56
N VAL A 15 12.21 -9.97 -13.76
CA VAL A 15 12.55 -8.61 -14.16
C VAL A 15 14.03 -8.45 -14.52
N VAL A 16 14.31 -7.48 -15.39
CA VAL A 16 15.67 -7.23 -15.91
C VAL A 16 16.67 -6.92 -14.80
N SER A 17 16.28 -6.14 -13.79
CA SER A 17 17.15 -5.79 -12.66
C SER A 17 17.58 -7.03 -11.87
N ASP A 18 16.66 -7.95 -11.58
CA ASP A 18 16.97 -9.19 -10.88
C ASP A 18 17.91 -10.07 -11.70
N LYS A 19 17.65 -10.27 -13.00
CA LYS A 19 18.51 -11.01 -13.91
C LYS A 19 19.94 -10.47 -13.91
N LEU A 20 20.09 -9.16 -14.07
CA LEU A 20 21.39 -8.52 -14.16
C LEU A 20 22.16 -8.54 -12.84
N LEU A 21 21.50 -8.28 -11.71
CA LEU A 21 22.14 -8.31 -10.38
C LEU A 21 22.66 -9.70 -10.04
N GLN A 22 21.94 -10.75 -10.34
CA GLN A 22 22.39 -12.12 -10.14
C GLN A 22 23.51 -12.49 -11.10
N ARG A 23 23.36 -12.19 -12.41
CA ARG A 23 24.38 -12.49 -13.41
C ARG A 23 25.69 -11.77 -13.15
N ALA A 24 25.64 -10.50 -12.76
CA ALA A 24 26.82 -9.69 -12.46
C ALA A 24 27.43 -9.98 -11.08
N CYS A 25 26.92 -10.97 -10.34
CA CYS A 25 27.47 -11.36 -9.04
C CYS A 25 27.34 -10.30 -7.93
N TYR A 26 26.21 -9.56 -7.94
CA TYR A 26 25.82 -8.65 -6.87
C TYR A 26 25.02 -9.38 -5.80
N LEU A 27 24.16 -10.28 -6.21
CA LEU A 27 23.22 -11.01 -5.34
C LEU A 27 23.22 -12.51 -5.64
N ARG A 28 22.78 -13.29 -4.64
CA ARG A 28 22.32 -14.67 -4.80
C ARG A 28 21.06 -14.88 -3.99
N LYS A 29 20.10 -15.56 -4.59
CA LYS A 29 18.88 -15.95 -3.92
C LYS A 29 19.13 -17.03 -2.89
N ALA A 30 18.73 -16.79 -1.65
CA ALA A 30 18.75 -17.80 -0.59
C ALA A 30 17.42 -18.56 -0.52
N ALA A 31 16.31 -17.82 -0.65
CA ALA A 31 14.94 -18.32 -0.73
C ALA A 31 14.05 -17.27 -1.43
N PRO A 32 12.78 -17.56 -1.75
CA PRO A 32 11.86 -16.55 -2.29
C PRO A 32 11.79 -15.32 -1.40
N GLY A 33 12.19 -14.15 -1.96
CA GLY A 33 12.22 -12.87 -1.24
C GLY A 33 13.34 -12.70 -0.22
N ILE A 34 14.34 -13.62 -0.18
CA ILE A 34 15.48 -13.58 0.72
C ILE A 34 16.77 -13.65 -0.09
N TRP A 35 17.68 -12.69 0.13
CA TRP A 35 18.84 -12.46 -0.71
C TRP A 35 20.16 -12.45 0.08
N THR A 36 21.19 -13.02 -0.50
CA THR A 36 22.57 -12.88 -0.06
C THR A 36 23.26 -11.80 -0.87
N TRP A 37 23.72 -10.75 -0.21
CA TRP A 37 24.54 -9.70 -0.81
C TRP A 37 25.97 -10.19 -1.00
N LEU A 38 26.43 -10.19 -2.22
CA LEU A 38 27.81 -10.55 -2.56
C LEU A 38 28.72 -9.30 -2.49
N PRO A 39 30.04 -9.42 -2.51
CA PRO A 39 30.95 -8.28 -2.26
C PRO A 39 30.69 -7.05 -3.14
N LEU A 40 30.32 -7.23 -4.42
CA LEU A 40 29.97 -6.09 -5.29
C LEU A 40 28.65 -5.44 -4.87
N GLY A 41 27.63 -6.25 -4.60
CA GLY A 41 26.33 -5.75 -4.14
C GLY A 41 26.45 -5.06 -2.79
N LEU A 42 27.17 -5.65 -1.84
CA LEU A 42 27.40 -5.07 -0.51
C LEU A 42 28.13 -3.72 -0.60
N ASN A 43 29.11 -3.59 -1.51
CA ASN A 43 29.77 -2.31 -1.72
C ASN A 43 28.84 -1.22 -2.23
N VAL A 44 27.88 -1.56 -3.10
CA VAL A 44 26.87 -0.61 -3.57
C VAL A 44 25.92 -0.25 -2.44
N LEU A 45 25.43 -1.25 -1.70
CA LEU A 45 24.55 -1.03 -0.54
C LEU A 45 25.21 -0.09 0.47
N ASN A 46 26.43 -0.34 0.89
CA ASN A 46 27.15 0.51 1.83
C ASN A 46 27.32 1.97 1.32
N LYS A 47 27.50 2.16 0.02
CA LYS A 47 27.55 3.52 -0.58
C LYS A 47 26.20 4.21 -0.49
N ILE A 48 25.11 3.51 -0.75
CA ILE A 48 23.75 4.04 -0.63
C ILE A 48 23.48 4.42 0.83
N GLU A 49 23.77 3.52 1.76
CA GLU A 49 23.61 3.78 3.19
C GLU A 49 24.44 5.00 3.66
N ASN A 50 25.66 5.17 3.16
CA ASN A 50 26.47 6.33 3.51
C ASN A 50 25.87 7.64 2.98
N ILE A 51 25.32 7.65 1.77
CA ILE A 51 24.58 8.82 1.26
C ILE A 51 23.42 9.14 2.19
N ILE A 52 22.66 8.13 2.61
CA ILE A 52 21.53 8.30 3.54
C ILE A 52 22.03 8.88 4.88
N ARG A 53 23.09 8.33 5.48
CA ARG A 53 23.68 8.83 6.73
C ARG A 53 24.10 10.30 6.65
N GLU A 54 24.75 10.68 5.55
CA GLU A 54 25.18 12.06 5.33
C GLU A 54 23.98 13.03 5.26
N GLU A 55 22.92 12.65 4.57
CA GLU A 55 21.73 13.51 4.45
C GLU A 55 20.90 13.52 5.74
N MET A 56 20.80 12.43 6.47
CA MET A 56 20.15 12.41 7.78
C MET A 56 20.93 13.23 8.80
N ALA A 57 22.26 13.16 8.79
CA ALA A 57 23.10 14.01 9.64
C ALA A 57 22.95 15.50 9.31
N SER A 58 22.68 15.86 8.05
CA SER A 58 22.47 17.25 7.63
C SER A 58 21.22 17.91 8.22
N ILE A 59 20.30 17.11 8.75
CA ILE A 59 19.08 17.56 9.45
C ILE A 59 19.14 17.27 10.96
N ASP A 60 20.33 17.08 11.50
CA ASP A 60 20.59 16.77 12.92
C ASP A 60 19.92 15.49 13.44
N ALA A 61 19.56 14.57 12.56
CA ALA A 61 19.04 13.27 12.94
C ALA A 61 20.16 12.36 13.47
N GLN A 62 19.86 11.62 14.54
CA GLN A 62 20.85 10.75 15.22
C GLN A 62 20.59 9.28 14.93
N GLU A 63 21.65 8.57 14.54
CA GLU A 63 21.55 7.14 14.23
C GLU A 63 21.53 6.30 15.51
N VAL A 64 20.56 5.38 15.60
CA VAL A 64 20.48 4.32 16.60
C VAL A 64 20.37 2.98 15.90
N HIS A 65 20.52 1.87 16.61
CA HIS A 65 20.37 0.54 16.02
C HIS A 65 19.62 -0.38 16.99
N PHE A 66 18.40 -0.70 16.65
CA PHE A 66 17.55 -1.59 17.43
C PHE A 66 17.78 -3.07 17.09
N SER A 67 17.25 -3.94 17.94
CA SER A 67 17.17 -5.37 17.70
C SER A 67 16.16 -5.68 16.57
N GLY A 68 16.45 -6.69 15.75
CA GLY A 68 15.50 -7.21 14.77
C GLY A 68 14.53 -8.24 15.35
N LEU A 69 14.85 -8.79 16.54
CA LEU A 69 13.95 -9.65 17.32
C LEU A 69 13.30 -8.81 18.41
N LEU A 70 11.98 -8.76 18.40
CA LEU A 70 11.21 -7.85 19.24
C LEU A 70 10.20 -8.61 20.11
N PRO A 71 9.92 -8.13 21.35
CA PRO A 71 8.89 -8.69 22.19
C PRO A 71 7.48 -8.33 21.66
N ARG A 72 6.49 -9.16 21.97
CA ARG A 72 5.08 -8.99 21.56
C ARG A 72 4.42 -7.76 22.17
N GLU A 73 4.66 -7.51 23.44
CA GLU A 73 3.88 -6.57 24.28
C GLU A 73 3.78 -5.15 23.69
N PRO A 74 4.85 -4.53 23.14
CA PRO A 74 4.73 -3.21 22.53
C PRO A 74 3.77 -3.17 21.33
N TYR A 75 3.75 -4.24 20.52
CA TYR A 75 2.91 -4.35 19.35
C TYR A 75 1.47 -4.70 19.66
N GLU A 76 1.24 -5.42 20.74
CA GLU A 76 -0.09 -5.66 21.28
C GLU A 76 -0.71 -4.37 21.84
N ALA A 77 0.09 -3.55 22.54
CA ALA A 77 -0.37 -2.26 23.07
C ALA A 77 -0.80 -1.25 21.98
N THR A 78 -0.33 -1.40 20.76
CA THR A 78 -0.71 -0.58 19.59
C THR A 78 -1.69 -1.29 18.65
N HIS A 79 -2.19 -2.45 19.03
CA HIS A 79 -3.03 -3.35 18.24
C HIS A 79 -2.39 -3.89 16.95
N ARG A 80 -1.14 -3.56 16.67
CA ARG A 80 -0.43 -3.99 15.47
C ARG A 80 -0.10 -5.48 15.45
N TRP A 81 -0.08 -6.13 16.61
CA TRP A 81 0.08 -7.58 16.66
C TRP A 81 -1.04 -8.32 15.90
N GLU A 82 -2.27 -7.81 15.96
CA GLU A 82 -3.44 -8.31 15.23
C GLU A 82 -3.55 -7.69 13.84
N GLU A 83 -3.47 -6.36 13.72
CA GLU A 83 -3.69 -5.60 12.48
C GLU A 83 -2.74 -5.94 11.34
N TYR A 84 -1.50 -6.32 11.64
CA TYR A 84 -0.57 -6.79 10.60
C TYR A 84 -0.92 -8.19 10.07
N GLY A 85 -1.83 -8.92 10.69
CA GLY A 85 -2.29 -10.22 10.25
C GLY A 85 -1.14 -11.20 10.01
N ASP A 86 -1.14 -11.85 8.86
CA ASP A 86 -0.14 -12.83 8.45
C ASP A 86 1.17 -12.22 7.94
N ASN A 87 1.24 -10.89 7.80
CA ASN A 87 2.47 -10.22 7.37
C ASN A 87 3.59 -10.17 8.43
N ILE A 88 3.30 -10.53 9.69
CA ILE A 88 4.30 -10.60 10.75
C ILE A 88 4.86 -12.03 10.87
N PHE A 89 6.19 -12.15 10.88
CA PHE A 89 6.86 -13.35 11.34
C PHE A 89 6.77 -13.46 12.86
N ARG A 90 5.88 -14.30 13.40
CA ARG A 90 5.73 -14.59 14.82
C ARG A 90 6.52 -15.84 15.18
N LEU A 91 7.16 -15.82 16.34
CA LEU A 91 7.94 -16.94 16.86
C LEU A 91 7.85 -17.02 18.37
N LYS A 92 8.20 -18.17 18.91
CA LYS A 92 8.30 -18.39 20.35
C LYS A 92 9.73 -18.74 20.74
N ASP A 93 10.15 -18.28 21.90
CA ASP A 93 11.40 -18.75 22.49
C ASP A 93 11.24 -20.09 23.19
N ARG A 94 12.29 -20.56 23.85
CA ARG A 94 12.29 -21.86 24.59
C ARG A 94 11.40 -21.83 25.82
N HIS A 95 10.97 -20.66 26.26
CA HIS A 95 10.09 -20.45 27.42
C HIS A 95 8.65 -20.17 27.00
N GLU A 96 8.32 -20.39 25.71
CA GLU A 96 7.01 -20.13 25.10
C GLU A 96 6.62 -18.64 25.11
N ALA A 97 7.59 -17.72 25.30
CA ALA A 97 7.34 -16.30 25.18
C ALA A 97 7.24 -15.90 23.69
N ASP A 98 6.27 -15.06 23.39
CA ASP A 98 6.00 -14.61 22.02
C ASP A 98 6.94 -13.47 21.61
N TYR A 99 7.49 -13.58 20.42
CA TYR A 99 8.33 -12.60 19.74
C TYR A 99 7.88 -12.40 18.30
N LEU A 100 8.40 -11.34 17.68
CA LEU A 100 8.27 -11.11 16.25
C LEU A 100 9.60 -10.69 15.63
N LEU A 101 9.76 -10.93 14.34
CA LEU A 101 10.80 -10.27 13.56
C LEU A 101 10.27 -8.90 13.12
N ALA A 102 11.06 -7.86 13.32
CA ALA A 102 10.66 -6.47 13.15
C ALA A 102 10.12 -6.12 11.76
N PRO A 103 8.82 -5.83 11.58
CA PRO A 103 8.30 -5.27 10.34
C PRO A 103 8.52 -3.75 10.27
N THR A 104 8.58 -3.11 11.40
CA THR A 104 8.83 -1.68 11.66
C THR A 104 9.20 -1.48 13.13
N HIS A 105 9.56 -0.27 13.58
CA HIS A 105 10.05 -0.01 14.94
C HIS A 105 9.44 1.21 15.63
N GLU A 106 8.29 1.72 15.23
CA GLU A 106 7.65 2.89 15.85
C GLU A 106 7.52 2.74 17.35
N GLU A 107 7.06 1.57 17.82
CA GLU A 107 6.90 1.25 19.24
C GLU A 107 8.22 1.35 19.99
N MET A 108 9.28 0.79 19.41
CA MET A 108 10.59 0.74 20.06
C MET A 108 11.23 2.12 20.16
N PHE A 109 11.13 2.96 19.12
CA PHE A 109 11.59 4.34 19.16
C PHE A 109 10.82 5.16 20.21
N THR A 110 9.50 5.00 20.24
CA THR A 110 8.64 5.70 21.20
C THR A 110 8.97 5.30 22.65
N LEU A 111 9.15 4.01 22.90
CA LEU A 111 9.53 3.51 24.23
C LEU A 111 10.92 3.99 24.64
N LEU A 112 11.89 4.01 23.72
CA LEU A 112 13.24 4.51 24.00
C LEU A 112 13.23 5.98 24.38
N VAL A 113 12.55 6.83 23.63
CA VAL A 113 12.43 8.26 23.93
C VAL A 113 11.69 8.48 25.23
N LYS A 114 10.60 7.75 25.49
CA LYS A 114 9.84 7.80 26.74
C LYS A 114 10.67 7.41 27.97
N ASP A 115 11.58 6.45 27.82
CA ASP A 115 12.46 6.00 28.89
C ASP A 115 13.57 7.00 29.22
N LEU A 116 14.18 7.59 28.19
CA LEU A 116 15.36 8.45 28.34
C LEU A 116 15.02 9.93 28.56
N TYR A 117 13.91 10.41 28.01
CA TYR A 117 13.55 11.82 28.03
C TYR A 117 12.40 12.07 29.03
N SER A 118 12.64 12.98 29.96
CA SER A 118 11.66 13.36 30.97
C SER A 118 11.31 14.85 30.96
N SER A 119 11.98 15.63 30.13
CA SER A 119 11.79 17.08 30.05
C SER A 119 11.46 17.52 28.61
N TYR A 120 10.54 18.48 28.45
CA TYR A 120 10.29 19.14 27.18
C TYR A 120 11.54 19.82 26.60
N LYS A 121 12.58 20.08 27.42
CA LYS A 121 13.84 20.66 26.97
C LYS A 121 14.72 19.69 26.18
N ASP A 122 14.42 18.41 26.26
CA ASP A 122 15.11 17.35 25.52
C ASP A 122 14.61 17.27 24.07
N LEU A 123 13.50 17.96 23.76
CA LEU A 123 12.88 18.02 22.43
C LEU A 123 13.17 19.35 21.71
N PRO A 124 13.17 19.40 20.39
CA PRO A 124 12.87 18.29 19.48
C PRO A 124 14.05 17.32 19.32
N VAL A 125 13.75 16.09 18.93
CA VAL A 125 14.74 15.09 18.55
C VAL A 125 14.24 14.27 17.36
N THR A 126 15.14 13.98 16.41
CA THR A 126 14.90 13.03 15.32
C THR A 126 15.91 11.89 15.44
N LEU A 127 15.38 10.68 15.54
CA LEU A 127 16.18 9.45 15.61
C LEU A 127 15.90 8.63 14.36
N TYR A 128 16.94 7.95 13.85
CA TYR A 128 16.76 7.02 12.72
C TYR A 128 17.62 5.79 12.88
N GLN A 129 17.34 4.78 12.08
CA GLN A 129 18.19 3.61 11.92
C GLN A 129 18.24 3.17 10.47
N ILE A 130 19.27 2.40 10.14
CA ILE A 130 19.33 1.58 8.95
C ILE A 130 19.39 0.13 9.43
N GLN A 131 18.29 -0.60 9.24
CA GLN A 131 18.11 -1.92 9.85
C GLN A 131 17.33 -2.85 8.94
N THR A 132 17.61 -4.14 9.04
CA THR A 132 16.83 -5.18 8.38
C THR A 132 15.42 -5.23 8.94
N LYS A 133 14.45 -5.33 8.03
CA LYS A 133 13.04 -5.53 8.32
C LYS A 133 12.57 -6.85 7.72
N TYR A 134 11.51 -7.37 8.33
CA TYR A 134 10.94 -8.67 7.97
C TYR A 134 9.43 -8.54 7.79
N ARG A 135 8.94 -8.98 6.64
CA ARG A 135 7.49 -9.07 6.36
C ARG A 135 7.23 -10.41 5.69
N ASP A 136 6.27 -11.19 6.19
CA ASP A 136 5.95 -12.49 5.60
C ASP A 136 5.13 -12.31 4.32
N GLU A 137 5.76 -11.70 3.35
CA GLU A 137 5.18 -11.39 2.05
C GLU A 137 4.69 -12.66 1.35
N PHE A 138 3.40 -12.74 1.08
CA PHE A 138 2.78 -13.92 0.48
C PHE A 138 3.32 -14.21 -0.93
N ARG A 139 3.59 -13.16 -1.72
CA ARG A 139 4.10 -13.28 -3.10
C ARG A 139 5.30 -12.36 -3.31
N PRO A 140 6.48 -12.72 -2.80
CA PRO A 140 7.69 -11.96 -3.11
C PRO A 140 7.97 -12.01 -4.61
N ARG A 141 8.30 -10.86 -5.21
CA ARG A 141 8.45 -10.72 -6.67
C ARG A 141 9.43 -9.60 -7.03
N ALA A 142 9.79 -9.55 -8.31
CA ALA A 142 10.64 -8.50 -8.89
C ALA A 142 11.99 -8.32 -8.17
N GLY A 143 12.60 -9.42 -7.73
CA GLY A 143 13.92 -9.43 -7.11
C GLY A 143 13.95 -8.69 -5.76
N LEU A 144 14.71 -7.60 -5.68
CA LEU A 144 14.84 -6.77 -4.47
C LEU A 144 13.61 -5.86 -4.22
N ILE A 145 12.72 -5.68 -5.20
CA ILE A 145 11.63 -4.70 -5.09
C ILE A 145 10.61 -5.13 -4.05
N ARG A 146 10.30 -6.44 -3.98
CA ARG A 146 9.35 -6.98 -2.99
C ARG A 146 9.87 -8.28 -2.39
N GLY A 147 10.52 -8.16 -1.25
CA GLY A 147 11.12 -9.27 -0.51
C GLY A 147 10.54 -9.46 0.87
N ARG A 148 10.92 -10.57 1.51
CA ARG A 148 10.56 -10.91 2.90
C ARG A 148 11.55 -10.36 3.93
N GLU A 149 12.77 -10.14 3.49
CA GLU A 149 13.86 -9.55 4.27
C GLU A 149 14.47 -8.43 3.45
N PHE A 150 14.51 -7.22 3.99
CA PHE A 150 15.03 -6.05 3.28
C PHE A 150 15.60 -5.03 4.28
N ILE A 151 16.45 -4.13 3.80
CA ILE A 151 17.06 -3.09 4.61
C ILE A 151 16.23 -1.81 4.44
N MET A 152 15.85 -1.20 5.55
CA MET A 152 15.07 0.04 5.60
C MET A 152 15.84 1.10 6.38
N LYS A 153 15.84 2.34 5.88
CA LYS A 153 16.03 3.51 6.73
C LYS A 153 14.65 3.91 7.24
N ASP A 154 14.47 3.90 8.53
CA ASP A 154 13.29 4.43 9.19
C ASP A 154 13.71 5.50 10.20
N ALA A 155 12.97 6.62 10.22
CA ALA A 155 13.25 7.76 11.08
C ALA A 155 11.96 8.23 11.76
N TYR A 156 12.14 8.77 12.97
CA TYR A 156 11.05 9.18 13.85
C TYR A 156 11.41 10.48 14.54
N SER A 157 10.56 11.49 14.38
CA SER A 157 10.74 12.80 14.99
C SER A 157 9.78 12.98 16.17
N PHE A 158 10.28 13.57 17.23
CA PHE A 158 9.53 13.88 18.44
C PHE A 158 9.62 15.38 18.69
N THR A 159 8.48 16.06 18.72
CA THR A 159 8.39 17.52 18.80
C THR A 159 7.36 17.93 19.85
N LEU A 160 7.36 19.22 20.23
CA LEU A 160 6.47 19.73 21.27
C LEU A 160 5.08 20.12 20.74
N ASP A 161 5.02 20.51 19.48
CA ASP A 161 3.82 21.08 18.88
C ASP A 161 3.74 20.77 17.37
N LYS A 162 2.64 21.20 16.77
CA LYS A 162 2.39 21.00 15.34
C LYS A 162 3.39 21.75 14.44
N GLU A 163 3.85 22.93 14.85
CA GLU A 163 4.83 23.70 14.09
C GLU A 163 6.17 22.96 14.01
N GLY A 164 6.63 22.43 15.15
CA GLY A 164 7.80 21.56 15.22
C GLY A 164 7.65 20.29 14.39
N LEU A 165 6.46 19.67 14.40
CA LEU A 165 6.18 18.49 13.59
C LEU A 165 6.27 18.80 12.09
N VAL A 166 5.66 19.88 11.63
CA VAL A 166 5.72 20.30 10.21
C VAL A 166 7.17 20.60 9.81
N LYS A 167 7.93 21.27 10.69
CA LYS A 167 9.34 21.55 10.43
C LYS A 167 10.14 20.25 10.25
N ALA A 168 10.01 19.30 11.19
CA ALA A 168 10.70 18.01 11.11
C ALA A 168 10.32 17.23 9.85
N TYR A 169 9.04 17.22 9.48
CA TYR A 169 8.55 16.62 8.24
C TYR A 169 9.21 17.23 7.00
N MET A 170 9.27 18.55 6.93
CA MET A 170 9.89 19.26 5.79
C MET A 170 11.41 19.07 5.74
N ASP A 171 12.08 19.00 6.87
CA ASP A 171 13.51 18.69 6.95
C ASP A 171 13.80 17.28 6.41
N GLU A 172 13.02 16.27 6.81
CA GLU A 172 13.13 14.91 6.28
C GLU A 172 12.78 14.83 4.79
N ARG A 173 11.70 15.51 4.37
CA ARG A 173 11.32 15.59 2.97
C ARG A 173 12.46 16.14 2.12
N GLY A 174 13.10 17.20 2.57
CA GLY A 174 14.27 17.78 1.90
C GLY A 174 15.48 16.83 1.88
N ALA A 175 15.68 16.05 2.96
CA ALA A 175 16.73 15.03 2.96
C ALA A 175 16.45 13.93 1.93
N TYR A 176 15.21 13.46 1.80
CA TYR A 176 14.82 12.47 0.78
C TYR A 176 15.05 12.98 -0.65
N GLU A 177 14.67 14.22 -0.94
CA GLU A 177 14.94 14.82 -2.25
C GLU A 177 16.44 14.84 -2.57
N ARG A 178 17.29 15.19 -1.61
CA ARG A 178 18.75 15.17 -1.81
C ARG A 178 19.29 13.75 -1.97
N ILE A 179 18.80 12.78 -1.19
CA ILE A 179 19.19 11.36 -1.31
C ILE A 179 18.86 10.85 -2.72
N PHE A 180 17.63 11.03 -3.19
CA PHE A 180 17.21 10.51 -4.50
C PHE A 180 17.92 11.23 -5.65
N ASN A 181 18.17 12.54 -5.54
CA ASN A 181 18.95 13.28 -6.51
C ASN A 181 20.42 12.82 -6.57
N ARG A 182 21.04 12.53 -5.41
CA ARG A 182 22.41 11.99 -5.35
C ARG A 182 22.52 10.57 -5.92
N LEU A 183 21.41 9.81 -5.89
CA LEU A 183 21.30 8.47 -6.48
C LEU A 183 20.89 8.53 -7.97
N ASP A 184 20.69 9.71 -8.55
CA ASP A 184 20.20 9.93 -9.92
C ASP A 184 18.86 9.22 -10.20
N LEU A 185 18.00 9.13 -9.18
CA LEU A 185 16.67 8.54 -9.29
C LEU A 185 15.66 9.62 -9.74
N LYS A 186 14.92 9.30 -10.79
CA LYS A 186 13.74 10.09 -11.18
C LYS A 186 12.58 9.70 -10.30
N TYR A 187 11.98 10.68 -9.65
CA TYR A 187 10.85 10.45 -8.75
C TYR A 187 9.80 11.54 -8.87
N VAL A 188 8.60 11.23 -8.43
CA VAL A 188 7.49 12.17 -8.29
C VAL A 188 6.99 12.06 -6.85
N PRO A 189 7.04 13.14 -6.03
CA PRO A 189 6.35 13.14 -4.74
C PRO A 189 4.84 13.14 -4.99
N VAL A 190 4.15 12.19 -4.42
CA VAL A 190 2.69 12.04 -4.55
C VAL A 190 2.04 12.10 -3.18
N HIS A 191 0.89 12.74 -3.09
CA HIS A 191 0.04 12.65 -1.90
C HIS A 191 -0.53 11.24 -1.79
N ALA A 192 -0.41 10.65 -0.60
CA ALA A 192 -0.84 9.29 -0.31
C ALA A 192 -1.80 9.26 0.89
N MET A 193 -2.41 8.11 1.13
CA MET A 193 -3.13 7.85 2.37
C MET A 193 -2.17 7.39 3.47
N ALA A 194 -2.42 7.82 4.70
CA ALA A 194 -1.59 7.44 5.84
C ALA A 194 -1.67 5.94 6.21
N GLY A 195 -2.68 5.24 5.72
CA GLY A 195 -2.89 3.82 6.00
C GLY A 195 -3.12 3.52 7.49
N PRO A 196 -2.88 2.27 7.94
CA PRO A 196 -3.06 1.86 9.33
C PRO A 196 -2.15 2.58 10.32
N MET A 197 -1.09 3.24 9.83
CA MET A 197 -0.17 4.01 10.67
C MET A 197 -0.74 5.34 11.15
N GLY A 198 -1.86 5.78 10.58
CA GLY A 198 -2.53 7.04 10.92
C GLY A 198 -1.76 8.27 10.43
N GLY A 199 -2.30 9.45 10.70
CA GLY A 199 -1.72 10.72 10.31
C GLY A 199 -2.64 11.53 9.40
N PHE A 200 -2.34 12.85 9.26
CA PHE A 200 -3.16 13.78 8.47
C PHE A 200 -2.53 14.16 7.12
N GLU A 201 -1.25 13.88 6.95
CA GLU A 201 -0.50 14.09 5.71
C GLU A 201 0.42 12.89 5.47
N SER A 202 0.43 12.40 4.24
CA SER A 202 1.34 11.34 3.80
C SER A 202 1.80 11.63 2.38
N GLU A 203 3.08 11.42 2.13
CA GLU A 203 3.67 11.52 0.78
C GLU A 203 4.49 10.27 0.48
N GLU A 204 4.50 9.90 -0.78
CA GLU A 204 5.35 8.85 -1.32
C GLU A 204 6.23 9.41 -2.42
N PHE A 205 7.49 8.99 -2.48
CA PHE A 205 8.40 9.32 -3.56
C PHE A 205 8.39 8.18 -4.57
N LEU A 206 7.52 8.27 -5.59
CA LEU A 206 7.34 7.21 -6.57
C LEU A 206 8.28 7.37 -7.76
N ALA A 207 9.02 6.33 -8.09
CA ALA A 207 9.82 6.26 -9.31
C ALA A 207 8.98 5.65 -10.43
N PRO A 208 8.63 6.42 -11.50
CA PRO A 208 7.83 5.91 -12.60
C PRO A 208 8.56 4.78 -13.35
N MET A 209 7.93 3.59 -13.41
CA MET A 209 8.46 2.43 -14.13
C MET A 209 7.33 1.46 -14.51
N GLU A 210 7.54 0.68 -15.58
CA GLU A 210 6.53 -0.27 -16.08
C GLU A 210 6.21 -1.42 -15.12
N ILE A 211 7.16 -1.77 -14.25
CA ILE A 211 7.00 -2.84 -13.25
C ILE A 211 6.48 -2.32 -11.90
N GLY A 212 6.10 -1.04 -11.82
CA GLY A 212 5.55 -0.42 -10.62
C GLY A 212 4.21 -1.05 -10.22
N GLU A 213 3.93 -1.07 -8.94
CA GLU A 213 2.70 -1.66 -8.38
C GLU A 213 1.61 -0.60 -8.19
N ASP A 214 2.02 0.65 -7.93
CA ASP A 214 1.12 1.75 -7.65
C ASP A 214 0.94 2.64 -8.87
N THR A 215 -0.24 3.25 -8.94
CA THR A 215 -0.59 4.21 -9.99
C THR A 215 -0.86 5.57 -9.35
N PHE A 216 -0.35 6.63 -9.95
CA PHE A 216 -0.65 7.97 -9.51
C PHE A 216 -1.22 8.84 -10.64
N ALA A 217 -2.03 9.82 -10.27
CA ALA A 217 -2.54 10.84 -11.17
C ALA A 217 -1.76 12.14 -10.98
N GLN A 218 -1.30 12.74 -12.07
CA GLN A 218 -0.60 14.02 -12.03
C GLN A 218 -1.39 15.09 -12.80
N SER A 219 -1.62 16.23 -12.14
CA SER A 219 -2.28 17.38 -12.76
C SER A 219 -1.31 18.14 -13.70
N PRO A 220 -1.82 18.96 -14.62
CA PRO A 220 -1.00 19.83 -15.44
C PRO A 220 -0.14 20.85 -14.63
N SER A 221 -0.53 21.13 -13.37
CA SER A 221 0.25 21.98 -12.46
C SER A 221 1.41 21.24 -11.77
N GLY A 222 1.57 19.94 -12.03
CA GLY A 222 2.62 19.11 -11.43
C GLY A 222 2.27 18.47 -10.09
N LYS A 223 1.13 18.79 -9.48
CA LYS A 223 0.66 18.10 -8.27
C LYS A 223 0.26 16.68 -8.60
N ALA A 224 0.65 15.74 -7.77
CA ALA A 224 0.39 14.31 -7.97
C ALA A 224 -0.23 13.67 -6.73
N TRP A 225 -1.09 12.69 -6.95
CA TRP A 225 -1.77 11.90 -5.91
C TRP A 225 -1.68 10.43 -6.27
N ASN A 226 -1.40 9.60 -5.29
CA ASN A 226 -1.69 8.17 -5.41
C ASN A 226 -3.20 8.01 -5.70
N VAL A 227 -3.55 7.07 -6.57
CA VAL A 227 -4.95 6.85 -6.97
C VAL A 227 -5.83 6.56 -5.75
N GLU A 228 -5.30 5.89 -4.74
CA GLU A 228 -6.01 5.60 -3.48
C GLU A 228 -6.36 6.87 -2.68
N ALA A 229 -5.50 7.87 -2.72
CA ALA A 229 -5.70 9.15 -2.04
C ALA A 229 -6.54 10.16 -2.87
N LEU A 230 -6.89 9.80 -4.12
CA LEU A 230 -7.60 10.69 -5.00
C LEU A 230 -9.09 10.76 -4.63
N THR A 231 -9.54 11.89 -4.11
CA THR A 231 -10.97 12.16 -3.89
C THR A 231 -11.56 12.86 -5.10
N THR A 232 -12.74 12.40 -5.55
CA THR A 232 -13.52 13.11 -6.56
C THR A 232 -14.70 13.79 -5.88
N PRO A 233 -15.02 15.05 -6.22
CA PRO A 233 -16.19 15.70 -5.68
C PRO A 233 -17.45 14.91 -6.03
N GLU A 234 -18.40 14.88 -5.11
CA GLU A 234 -19.72 14.31 -5.41
C GLU A 234 -20.35 15.09 -6.57
N PRO A 235 -21.00 14.40 -7.53
CA PRO A 235 -21.77 15.07 -8.55
C PRO A 235 -22.95 15.82 -7.92
N GLU A 236 -23.38 16.90 -8.55
CA GLU A 236 -24.58 17.60 -8.10
C GLU A 236 -25.78 16.65 -8.06
N ALA A 237 -26.59 16.78 -7.01
CA ALA A 237 -27.78 15.96 -6.85
C ALA A 237 -28.73 16.19 -8.03
N ILE A 238 -29.13 15.11 -8.69
CA ILE A 238 -30.09 15.16 -9.80
C ILE A 238 -31.50 15.15 -9.23
N ASP A 239 -32.33 16.05 -9.71
CA ASP A 239 -33.79 16.04 -9.40
C ASP A 239 -34.47 14.92 -10.21
N PHE A 240 -34.91 13.88 -9.52
CA PHE A 240 -35.62 12.73 -10.11
C PHE A 240 -37.16 12.91 -10.13
N THR A 241 -37.73 14.03 -9.69
CA THR A 241 -39.21 14.22 -9.59
C THR A 241 -39.91 14.11 -10.93
N ALA A 242 -39.23 14.47 -12.02
CA ALA A 242 -39.76 14.35 -13.39
C ALA A 242 -39.39 13.02 -14.08
N THR A 243 -38.71 12.10 -13.40
CA THR A 243 -38.29 10.84 -13.99
C THR A 243 -39.49 9.88 -14.06
N PRO A 244 -39.74 9.21 -15.22
CA PRO A 244 -40.78 8.20 -15.33
C PRO A 244 -40.61 7.08 -14.32
N ALA A 245 -41.71 6.46 -13.89
CA ALA A 245 -41.67 5.30 -13.01
C ALA A 245 -40.82 4.16 -13.63
N ALA A 246 -40.04 3.45 -12.79
CA ALA A 246 -39.24 2.33 -13.25
C ALA A 246 -40.13 1.21 -13.79
N GLU A 247 -39.74 0.67 -14.94
CA GLU A 247 -40.40 -0.46 -15.57
C GLU A 247 -39.46 -1.69 -15.56
N LYS A 248 -40.03 -2.85 -15.21
CA LYS A 248 -39.30 -4.12 -15.27
C LYS A 248 -39.48 -4.73 -16.68
N ARG A 249 -38.40 -4.91 -17.38
CA ARG A 249 -38.39 -5.46 -18.76
C ARG A 249 -37.48 -6.67 -18.86
N PRO A 250 -37.87 -7.74 -19.59
CA PRO A 250 -36.98 -8.87 -19.82
C PRO A 250 -35.87 -8.46 -20.78
N THR A 251 -34.64 -8.91 -20.50
CA THR A 251 -33.45 -8.65 -21.30
C THR A 251 -32.77 -9.99 -21.67
N PRO A 252 -33.36 -10.79 -22.55
CA PRO A 252 -32.84 -12.09 -22.93
C PRO A 252 -31.46 -11.93 -23.59
N ASP A 253 -30.54 -12.83 -23.26
CA ASP A 253 -29.18 -12.91 -23.82
C ASP A 253 -28.29 -11.66 -23.61
N ALA A 254 -28.72 -10.69 -22.82
CA ALA A 254 -28.02 -9.45 -22.53
C ALA A 254 -27.21 -9.53 -21.20
N ALA A 255 -26.34 -10.52 -21.05
CA ALA A 255 -25.59 -10.77 -19.80
C ALA A 255 -24.36 -9.86 -19.61
N THR A 256 -23.95 -9.11 -20.63
CA THR A 256 -22.82 -8.17 -20.57
C THR A 256 -23.29 -6.77 -20.87
N ILE A 257 -22.50 -5.75 -20.46
CA ILE A 257 -22.84 -4.34 -20.74
C ILE A 257 -22.98 -4.09 -22.24
N ASP A 258 -22.09 -4.60 -23.07
CA ASP A 258 -22.15 -4.41 -24.52
C ASP A 258 -23.43 -5.01 -25.11
N LYS A 259 -23.79 -6.24 -24.72
CA LYS A 259 -25.03 -6.88 -25.15
C LYS A 259 -26.28 -6.15 -24.63
N MET A 260 -26.20 -5.59 -23.41
CA MET A 260 -27.28 -4.77 -22.87
C MET A 260 -27.48 -3.48 -23.68
N VAL A 261 -26.38 -2.83 -24.07
CA VAL A 261 -26.41 -1.64 -24.94
C VAL A 261 -27.02 -1.98 -26.31
N GLU A 262 -26.57 -3.07 -26.95
CA GLU A 262 -27.12 -3.55 -28.22
C GLU A 262 -28.62 -3.85 -28.12
N PHE A 263 -29.01 -4.57 -27.06
CA PHE A 263 -30.43 -4.90 -26.81
C PHE A 263 -31.28 -3.65 -26.58
N ALA A 264 -30.79 -2.71 -25.79
CA ALA A 264 -31.49 -1.46 -25.48
C ALA A 264 -31.67 -0.62 -26.74
N ASN A 265 -30.66 -0.48 -27.57
CA ASN A 265 -30.75 0.27 -28.83
C ASN A 265 -31.72 -0.38 -29.82
N ALA A 266 -31.77 -1.71 -29.88
CA ALA A 266 -32.67 -2.41 -30.79
C ALA A 266 -34.15 -2.40 -30.34
N ASN A 267 -34.41 -2.43 -29.02
CA ASN A 267 -35.74 -2.69 -28.49
C ASN A 267 -36.35 -1.52 -27.69
N HIS A 268 -35.53 -0.60 -27.21
CA HIS A 268 -35.95 0.46 -26.28
C HIS A 268 -35.25 1.79 -26.61
N PRO A 269 -35.59 2.41 -27.77
CA PRO A 269 -34.95 3.67 -28.16
C PRO A 269 -35.24 4.75 -27.09
N ARG A 270 -34.23 5.57 -26.86
CA ARG A 270 -34.34 6.68 -25.92
C ARG A 270 -35.26 7.78 -26.44
N SER A 271 -35.92 8.46 -25.51
CA SER A 271 -36.82 9.58 -25.83
C SER A 271 -36.08 10.82 -26.35
N ASP A 272 -34.77 10.95 -26.05
CA ASP A 272 -33.92 12.06 -26.50
C ASP A 272 -33.33 11.82 -27.90
N GLY A 273 -33.56 10.65 -28.50
CA GLY A 273 -33.15 10.28 -29.86
C GLY A 273 -31.69 9.88 -30.01
N ARG A 274 -30.89 9.87 -28.96
CA ARG A 274 -29.52 9.32 -28.98
C ARG A 274 -29.51 7.81 -28.68
N ASP A 275 -28.49 7.13 -29.10
CA ASP A 275 -28.29 5.73 -28.76
C ASP A 275 -27.86 5.57 -27.30
N TRP A 276 -28.24 4.44 -26.70
CA TRP A 276 -27.72 4.00 -25.42
C TRP A 276 -26.23 3.72 -25.53
N GLN A 277 -25.48 4.14 -24.52
CA GLN A 277 -24.04 3.89 -24.37
C GLN A 277 -23.79 3.11 -23.07
N ALA A 278 -22.62 2.51 -22.96
CA ALA A 278 -22.23 1.79 -21.74
C ALA A 278 -22.33 2.67 -20.48
N SER A 279 -22.03 3.96 -20.60
CA SER A 279 -22.17 4.94 -19.51
C SER A 279 -23.60 5.15 -19.03
N ASP A 280 -24.62 4.80 -19.82
CA ASP A 280 -26.02 4.90 -19.46
C ASP A 280 -26.55 3.65 -18.71
N ILE A 281 -25.77 2.58 -18.67
CA ILE A 281 -26.12 1.32 -18.02
C ILE A 281 -25.48 1.27 -16.64
N LEU A 282 -26.27 0.96 -15.62
CA LEU A 282 -25.76 0.71 -14.28
C LEU A 282 -25.11 -0.67 -14.21
N LYS A 283 -23.83 -0.71 -13.90
CA LYS A 283 -23.07 -1.93 -13.59
C LYS A 283 -22.99 -2.11 -12.08
N ASN A 284 -23.47 -3.24 -11.59
CA ASN A 284 -23.39 -3.60 -10.19
C ASN A 284 -22.21 -4.55 -9.96
N VAL A 285 -21.28 -4.18 -9.11
CA VAL A 285 -20.19 -5.02 -8.64
C VAL A 285 -20.49 -5.41 -7.21
N VAL A 286 -20.59 -6.71 -6.93
CA VAL A 286 -20.83 -7.21 -5.57
C VAL A 286 -19.50 -7.58 -4.95
N ILE A 287 -19.22 -6.98 -3.81
CA ILE A 287 -18.04 -7.26 -3.00
C ILE A 287 -18.45 -7.84 -1.65
N ALA A 288 -17.55 -8.57 -1.04
CA ALA A 288 -17.64 -8.99 0.34
C ALA A 288 -16.69 -8.14 1.17
N VAL A 289 -17.20 -7.54 2.22
CA VAL A 289 -16.44 -6.75 3.20
C VAL A 289 -16.26 -7.62 4.43
N MET A 290 -15.01 -7.87 4.79
CA MET A 290 -14.62 -8.65 5.96
C MET A 290 -14.34 -7.68 7.10
N HIS A 291 -15.34 -7.46 7.95
CA HIS A 291 -15.21 -6.60 9.12
C HIS A 291 -14.45 -7.33 10.24
N PRO A 292 -13.53 -6.65 10.95
CA PRO A 292 -12.98 -7.17 12.18
C PRO A 292 -14.09 -7.33 13.23
N GLN A 293 -13.79 -8.05 14.30
CA GLN A 293 -14.63 -8.11 15.51
C GLN A 293 -14.96 -6.70 16.02
N ASP A 294 -16.21 -6.47 16.43
CA ASP A 294 -16.69 -5.20 16.94
C ASP A 294 -17.57 -5.40 18.21
N GLU A 295 -18.18 -4.33 18.71
CA GLU A 295 -19.03 -4.39 19.92
C GLU A 295 -20.28 -5.26 19.76
N ASP A 296 -20.76 -5.44 18.51
CA ASP A 296 -21.98 -6.18 18.18
C ASP A 296 -21.68 -7.62 17.70
N HIS A 297 -20.42 -7.92 17.36
CA HIS A 297 -20.00 -9.21 16.79
C HIS A 297 -18.74 -9.72 17.50
N ASP A 298 -18.88 -10.86 18.17
CA ASP A 298 -17.81 -11.54 18.92
C ASP A 298 -16.71 -12.14 18.01
N GLU A 299 -16.96 -12.25 16.71
CA GLU A 299 -16.05 -12.79 15.68
C GLU A 299 -16.05 -11.89 14.44
N PRO A 300 -14.99 -11.89 13.62
CA PRO A 300 -15.00 -11.19 12.33
C PRO A 300 -16.21 -11.62 11.49
N TRP A 301 -16.87 -10.67 10.88
CA TRP A 301 -18.10 -10.90 10.13
C TRP A 301 -18.04 -10.40 8.68
N ARG A 302 -18.86 -10.98 7.82
CA ARG A 302 -18.86 -10.76 6.39
C ARG A 302 -20.13 -10.07 5.94
N GLU A 303 -19.97 -8.92 5.27
CA GLU A 303 -21.05 -8.16 4.67
C GLU A 303 -20.95 -8.19 3.15
N LEU A 304 -22.11 -8.26 2.46
CA LEU A 304 -22.16 -8.08 1.02
C LEU A 304 -22.60 -6.66 0.66
N VAL A 305 -21.75 -5.94 -0.04
CA VAL A 305 -21.99 -4.59 -0.51
C VAL A 305 -22.09 -4.58 -2.04
N VAL A 306 -23.06 -3.84 -2.57
CA VAL A 306 -23.24 -3.64 -4.01
C VAL A 306 -22.74 -2.25 -4.38
N VAL A 307 -21.71 -2.20 -5.21
CA VAL A 307 -21.14 -0.96 -5.75
C VAL A 307 -21.69 -0.72 -7.14
N GLY A 308 -22.50 0.32 -7.30
CA GLY A 308 -23.06 0.72 -8.59
C GLY A 308 -22.14 1.71 -9.31
N VAL A 309 -21.74 1.39 -10.53
CA VAL A 309 -20.93 2.29 -11.38
C VAL A 309 -21.50 2.35 -12.78
N PRO A 310 -21.25 3.39 -13.57
CA PRO A 310 -21.55 3.39 -15.00
C PRO A 310 -20.89 2.19 -15.70
N GLY A 311 -21.58 1.61 -16.70
CA GLY A 311 -21.13 0.37 -17.35
C GLY A 311 -19.80 0.47 -18.09
N ASP A 312 -19.37 1.68 -18.46
CA ASP A 312 -18.06 1.97 -19.06
C ASP A 312 -16.93 2.08 -18.01
N ARG A 313 -17.26 1.93 -16.72
CA ARG A 313 -16.31 2.05 -15.61
C ARG A 313 -16.01 0.72 -14.96
N THR A 314 -14.83 0.63 -14.36
CA THR A 314 -14.43 -0.47 -13.48
C THR A 314 -14.23 0.07 -12.06
N VAL A 315 -14.56 -0.76 -11.07
CA VAL A 315 -14.26 -0.44 -9.68
C VAL A 315 -12.77 -0.65 -9.45
N ASP A 316 -12.11 0.38 -8.96
CA ASP A 316 -10.75 0.25 -8.42
C ASP A 316 -10.84 -0.33 -7.01
N MET A 317 -10.47 -1.61 -6.88
CA MET A 317 -10.59 -2.35 -5.62
C MET A 317 -9.73 -1.76 -4.52
N LYS A 318 -8.51 -1.31 -4.83
CA LYS A 318 -7.63 -0.69 -3.83
C LYS A 318 -8.20 0.61 -3.28
N ARG A 319 -8.73 1.45 -4.17
CA ARG A 319 -9.38 2.70 -3.78
C ARG A 319 -10.66 2.47 -2.98
N LEU A 320 -11.37 1.40 -3.30
CA LEU A 320 -12.56 1.01 -2.56
C LEU A 320 -12.20 0.47 -1.17
N GLU A 321 -11.19 -0.39 -1.07
CA GLU A 321 -10.67 -0.94 0.18
C GLU A 321 -10.26 0.16 1.16
N ALA A 322 -9.60 1.20 0.67
CA ALA A 322 -9.22 2.35 1.48
C ALA A 322 -10.41 3.05 2.18
N GLN A 323 -11.62 2.94 1.63
CA GLN A 323 -12.83 3.51 2.23
C GLN A 323 -13.49 2.60 3.27
N PHE A 324 -13.14 1.31 3.27
CA PHE A 324 -13.66 0.33 4.24
C PHE A 324 -12.67 0.03 5.36
N THR A 325 -11.48 0.61 5.34
CA THR A 325 -10.48 0.41 6.41
C THR A 325 -11.10 0.63 7.80
N PRO A 326 -10.93 -0.29 8.77
CA PRO A 326 -9.98 -1.41 8.78
C PRO A 326 -10.49 -2.74 8.18
N ALA A 327 -11.67 -2.78 7.58
CA ALA A 327 -12.22 -3.97 6.95
C ALA A 327 -11.50 -4.26 5.63
N GLU A 328 -11.29 -5.54 5.33
CA GLU A 328 -10.76 -6.02 4.06
C GLU A 328 -11.88 -6.26 3.06
N ILE A 329 -11.60 -6.09 1.76
CA ILE A 329 -12.58 -6.36 0.72
C ILE A 329 -12.10 -7.45 -0.25
N GLU A 330 -13.02 -8.25 -0.73
CA GLU A 330 -12.82 -9.28 -1.75
C GLU A 330 -13.98 -9.32 -2.75
N GLU A 331 -13.75 -9.94 -3.89
CA GLU A 331 -14.86 -10.22 -4.80
C GLU A 331 -15.83 -11.23 -4.16
N ALA A 332 -17.12 -10.94 -4.26
CA ALA A 332 -18.14 -11.87 -3.76
C ALA A 332 -18.08 -13.21 -4.52
N THR A 333 -18.14 -14.29 -3.79
CA THR A 333 -18.14 -15.65 -4.36
C THR A 333 -19.52 -16.06 -4.87
N ASP A 334 -19.57 -17.12 -5.70
CA ASP A 334 -20.86 -17.68 -6.15
C ASP A 334 -21.73 -18.21 -4.98
N GLU A 335 -21.11 -18.57 -3.85
CA GLU A 335 -21.83 -18.99 -2.63
C GLU A 335 -22.48 -17.78 -1.93
N ASP A 336 -21.79 -16.67 -1.87
CA ASP A 336 -22.31 -15.40 -1.34
C ASP A 336 -23.56 -14.96 -2.13
N LEU A 337 -23.46 -15.00 -3.46
CA LEU A 337 -24.55 -14.63 -4.34
C LEU A 337 -25.76 -15.58 -4.26
N LYS A 338 -25.53 -16.87 -3.97
CA LYS A 338 -26.64 -17.84 -3.76
C LYS A 338 -27.40 -17.60 -2.47
N LYS A 339 -26.73 -17.15 -1.41
CA LYS A 339 -27.35 -16.82 -0.13
C LYS A 339 -28.19 -15.51 -0.21
N HIS A 340 -27.89 -14.65 -1.19
CA HIS A 340 -28.53 -13.37 -1.40
C HIS A 340 -29.01 -13.23 -2.85
N PRO A 341 -30.09 -13.93 -3.26
CA PRO A 341 -30.55 -13.97 -4.65
C PRO A 341 -31.08 -12.63 -5.19
N ASP A 342 -31.31 -11.68 -4.31
CA ASP A 342 -31.67 -10.28 -4.60
C ASP A 342 -30.47 -9.43 -5.03
N ARG A 343 -29.23 -9.88 -4.74
CA ARG A 343 -27.98 -9.19 -5.06
C ARG A 343 -27.30 -9.92 -6.22
N LYS A 344 -27.43 -9.36 -7.42
CA LYS A 344 -26.80 -9.92 -8.62
C LYS A 344 -25.69 -9.01 -9.11
N SER A 345 -24.52 -9.58 -9.33
CA SER A 345 -23.43 -8.90 -10.02
C SER A 345 -23.71 -8.84 -11.52
N THR A 346 -23.45 -7.71 -12.15
CA THR A 346 -23.47 -7.54 -13.60
C THR A 346 -22.02 -7.59 -14.08
N ARG A 347 -21.65 -8.63 -14.83
CA ARG A 347 -20.30 -8.76 -15.40
C ARG A 347 -20.17 -8.01 -16.70
#